data_82cba69f712b4d44ce78f9cdab1619d4
#
_entry.id   82cba69f712b4d44ce78f9cdab1619d4
#
_cell.length_a   1.000
_cell.length_b   1.000
_cell.length_c   1.000
_cell.angle_alpha   90.00
_cell.angle_beta   90.00
_cell.angle_gamma   90.00
#
_symmetry.space_group_name_H-M   'P 1'
#
loop_
_entity.id
_entity.type
_entity.pdbx_description
1 polymer ?
#
loop_
_entity_poly.entity_id
_entity_poly.type
_entity_poly.pdbx_seq_one_letter_code
_entity_poly.pdbx_strand_id
1 'polypeptide(L)'
;LVHYIGECGEEVLVKRNDQISIDEINALSPEKIVISPGPCTPNEAGISIELIKTSSVPLLGVCLGHQSIGAAFGGKVIKAPEIFHGKLSEIAHNNKGLFQGIDNPSSVVRYHSLIIEKNSLPDELEITATLRDDMNIIMAIQHKNRPIYGVQFHPESIDTSFGKKLIQNFLTL
;
A
#
# COMPACT_ATOMS: atom_id res chain seq x y z
N LEU A 1 11.73 2.36 -0.52
CA LEU A 1 11.01 1.88 -1.70
C LEU A 1 11.84 2.08 -2.97
N VAL A 2 12.25 3.31 -3.31
CA VAL A 2 13.08 3.62 -4.52
C VAL A 2 14.28 2.70 -4.62
N HIS A 3 14.97 2.47 -3.50
CA HIS A 3 16.16 1.61 -3.44
C HIS A 3 15.83 0.16 -3.85
N TYR A 4 14.76 -0.41 -3.29
CA TYR A 4 14.35 -1.79 -3.61
C TYR A 4 13.89 -1.96 -5.06
N ILE A 5 13.17 -0.97 -5.59
CA ILE A 5 12.74 -0.99 -6.99
C ILE A 5 13.97 -0.90 -7.91
N GLY A 6 14.90 0.03 -7.64
CA GLY A 6 16.15 0.14 -8.39
C GLY A 6 17.04 -1.11 -8.33
N GLU A 7 17.11 -1.78 -7.17
CA GLU A 7 17.81 -3.07 -7.04
C GLU A 7 17.13 -4.22 -7.83
N CYS A 8 15.87 -4.07 -8.21
CA CYS A 8 15.17 -4.98 -9.10
C CYS A 8 15.45 -4.69 -10.58
N GLY A 9 16.24 -3.63 -10.89
CA GLY A 9 16.62 -3.26 -12.24
C GLY A 9 15.67 -2.29 -12.93
N GLU A 10 14.69 -1.75 -12.20
CA GLU A 10 13.71 -0.82 -12.75
C GLU A 10 14.17 0.65 -12.66
N GLU A 11 13.84 1.44 -13.65
CA GLU A 11 14.03 2.89 -13.62
C GLU A 11 12.93 3.56 -12.78
N VAL A 12 13.32 4.42 -11.84
CA VAL A 12 12.38 5.04 -10.89
C VAL A 12 12.38 6.56 -11.04
N LEU A 13 11.23 7.10 -11.44
CA LEU A 13 11.00 8.54 -11.43
C LEU A 13 10.23 8.92 -10.15
N VAL A 14 10.82 9.77 -9.32
CA VAL A 14 10.21 10.25 -8.07
C VAL A 14 9.62 11.64 -8.26
N LYS A 15 8.33 11.79 -7.94
CA LYS A 15 7.62 13.08 -7.94
C LYS A 15 6.86 13.26 -6.63
N ARG A 16 6.76 14.50 -6.18
CA ARG A 16 5.91 14.83 -5.03
C ARG A 16 4.45 14.90 -5.48
N ASN A 17 3.54 14.46 -4.62
CA ASN A 17 2.10 14.43 -4.89
C ASN A 17 1.45 15.82 -5.09
N ASP A 18 2.17 16.89 -4.74
CA ASP A 18 1.80 18.30 -4.90
C ASP A 18 2.52 19.00 -6.07
N GLN A 19 3.37 18.27 -6.82
CA GLN A 19 4.23 18.83 -7.88
C GLN A 19 4.09 18.09 -9.23
N ILE A 20 3.05 17.34 -9.40
CA ILE A 20 2.72 16.64 -10.65
C ILE A 20 1.20 16.54 -10.78
N SER A 21 0.69 16.66 -11.99
CA SER A 21 -0.73 16.45 -12.32
C SER A 21 -0.99 15.06 -12.88
N ILE A 22 -2.25 14.66 -12.93
CA ILE A 22 -2.68 13.40 -13.56
C ILE A 22 -2.31 13.37 -15.06
N ASP A 23 -2.48 14.50 -15.76
CA ASP A 23 -2.13 14.59 -17.18
C ASP A 23 -0.63 14.41 -17.41
N GLU A 24 0.21 14.97 -16.55
CA GLU A 24 1.67 14.77 -16.63
C GLU A 24 2.05 13.31 -16.33
N ILE A 25 1.39 12.64 -15.38
CA ILE A 25 1.60 11.21 -15.13
C ILE A 25 1.21 10.39 -16.35
N ASN A 26 0.06 10.68 -16.96
CA ASN A 26 -0.38 10.00 -18.17
C ASN A 26 0.58 10.21 -19.35
N ALA A 27 1.13 11.43 -19.50
CA ALA A 27 2.12 11.75 -20.53
C ALA A 27 3.45 11.00 -20.33
N LEU A 28 3.84 10.74 -19.09
CA LEU A 28 5.02 9.92 -18.75
C LEU A 28 4.81 8.43 -19.07
N SER A 29 3.55 7.99 -19.18
CA SER A 29 3.17 6.60 -19.49
C SER A 29 3.90 5.56 -18.62
N PRO A 30 3.85 5.66 -17.29
CA PRO A 30 4.54 4.72 -16.40
C PRO A 30 3.96 3.31 -16.56
N GLU A 31 4.80 2.30 -16.49
CA GLU A 31 4.33 0.90 -16.47
C GLU A 31 3.65 0.54 -15.14
N LYS A 32 4.12 1.14 -14.05
CA LYS A 32 3.58 0.93 -12.69
C LYS A 32 3.69 2.22 -11.86
N ILE A 33 2.84 2.32 -10.84
CA ILE A 33 2.81 3.46 -9.94
C ILE A 33 2.95 2.97 -8.50
N VAL A 34 3.76 3.66 -7.70
CA VAL A 34 3.84 3.45 -6.25
C VAL A 34 3.50 4.75 -5.54
N ILE A 35 2.47 4.72 -4.69
CA ILE A 35 2.16 5.82 -3.77
C ILE A 35 2.83 5.49 -2.44
N SER A 36 3.85 6.29 -2.12
CA SER A 36 4.71 6.08 -0.96
C SER A 36 4.04 6.49 0.37
N PRO A 37 4.63 6.09 1.51
CA PRO A 37 4.28 6.65 2.81
C PRO A 37 4.35 8.18 2.83
N GLY A 38 3.54 8.79 3.69
CA GLY A 38 3.54 10.23 3.89
C GLY A 38 2.86 10.61 5.22
N PRO A 39 2.97 11.87 5.63
CA PRO A 39 2.29 12.39 6.82
C PRO A 39 0.81 12.67 6.55
N CYS A 40 0.08 13.02 7.60
CA CYS A 40 -1.32 13.45 7.60
C CYS A 40 -2.32 12.35 7.20
N THR A 41 -3.38 12.72 6.50
CA THR A 41 -4.48 11.84 6.10
C THR A 41 -4.57 11.73 4.58
N PRO A 42 -5.33 10.76 4.03
CA PRO A 42 -5.55 10.66 2.59
C PRO A 42 -6.11 11.93 1.94
N ASN A 43 -6.91 12.72 2.66
CA ASN A 43 -7.47 13.97 2.15
C ASN A 43 -6.41 15.05 1.89
N GLU A 44 -5.26 14.93 2.56
CA GLU A 44 -4.11 15.84 2.44
C GLU A 44 -2.99 15.26 1.56
N ALA A 45 -3.23 14.10 0.94
CA ALA A 45 -2.26 13.40 0.11
C ALA A 45 -2.24 13.88 -1.37
N GLY A 46 -2.59 15.16 -1.62
CA GLY A 46 -2.56 15.78 -2.94
C GLY A 46 -3.39 14.99 -3.96
N ILE A 47 -2.80 14.66 -5.11
CA ILE A 47 -3.49 13.96 -6.22
C ILE A 47 -3.71 12.46 -5.96
N SER A 48 -3.27 11.90 -4.83
CA SER A 48 -3.22 10.44 -4.61
C SER A 48 -4.57 9.75 -4.77
N ILE A 49 -5.65 10.34 -4.22
CA ILE A 49 -7.01 9.75 -4.34
C ILE A 49 -7.48 9.77 -5.80
N GLU A 50 -7.29 10.87 -6.51
CA GLU A 50 -7.69 10.99 -7.91
C GLU A 50 -6.88 10.04 -8.79
N LEU A 51 -5.58 9.95 -8.58
CA LEU A 51 -4.67 9.02 -9.27
C LEU A 51 -5.13 7.56 -9.08
N ILE A 52 -5.49 7.15 -7.86
CA ILE A 52 -6.00 5.80 -7.59
C ILE A 52 -7.29 5.53 -8.37
N LYS A 53 -8.22 6.49 -8.40
CA LYS A 53 -9.50 6.34 -9.12
C LYS A 53 -9.31 6.21 -10.64
N THR A 54 -8.35 6.92 -11.20
CA THR A 54 -8.17 7.06 -12.66
C THR A 54 -7.08 6.17 -13.24
N SER A 55 -6.18 5.59 -12.41
CA SER A 55 -5.06 4.76 -12.88
C SER A 55 -5.55 3.55 -13.67
N SER A 56 -4.96 3.35 -14.84
CA SER A 56 -5.13 2.18 -15.70
C SER A 56 -3.97 1.17 -15.59
N VAL A 57 -2.90 1.53 -14.89
CA VAL A 57 -1.71 0.70 -14.71
C VAL A 57 -1.64 0.14 -13.29
N PRO A 58 -0.86 -0.93 -13.06
CA PRO A 58 -0.67 -1.48 -11.71
C PRO A 58 -0.21 -0.42 -10.72
N LEU A 59 -0.87 -0.38 -9.54
CA LEU A 59 -0.63 0.62 -8.51
C LEU A 59 -0.45 -0.05 -7.15
N LEU A 60 0.64 0.29 -6.44
CA LEU A 60 0.89 -0.10 -5.06
C LEU A 60 0.81 1.11 -4.13
N GLY A 61 -0.06 1.08 -3.14
CA GLY A 61 -0.10 2.05 -2.05
C GLY A 61 0.56 1.51 -0.78
N VAL A 62 1.50 2.27 -0.21
CA VAL A 62 2.21 1.91 1.03
C VAL A 62 1.84 2.89 2.13
N CYS A 63 1.40 2.40 3.28
CA CYS A 63 0.99 3.15 4.47
C CYS A 63 -0.07 4.21 4.15
N LEU A 64 0.28 5.49 3.98
CA LEU A 64 -0.66 6.53 3.53
C LEU A 64 -1.26 6.19 2.16
N GLY A 65 -0.49 5.60 1.25
CA GLY A 65 -0.99 5.14 -0.05
C GLY A 65 -2.05 4.05 0.08
N HIS A 66 -1.87 3.09 0.99
CA HIS A 66 -2.87 2.07 1.33
C HIS A 66 -4.17 2.70 1.88
N GLN A 67 -4.05 3.64 2.81
CA GLN A 67 -5.19 4.38 3.36
C GLN A 67 -5.90 5.20 2.27
N SER A 68 -5.13 5.79 1.35
CA SER A 68 -5.66 6.52 0.19
C SER A 68 -6.44 5.61 -0.76
N ILE A 69 -6.04 4.35 -0.93
CA ILE A 69 -6.82 3.35 -1.68
C ILE A 69 -8.17 3.10 -0.98
N GLY A 70 -8.17 2.84 0.32
CA GLY A 70 -9.42 2.68 1.07
C GLY A 70 -10.36 3.88 0.91
N ALA A 71 -9.83 5.10 1.08
CA ALA A 71 -10.59 6.34 0.95
C ALA A 71 -11.09 6.60 -0.49
N ALA A 72 -10.28 6.27 -1.51
CA ALA A 72 -10.63 6.45 -2.91
C ALA A 72 -11.89 5.69 -3.32
N PHE A 73 -12.12 4.53 -2.74
CA PHE A 73 -13.29 3.68 -2.99
C PHE A 73 -14.41 3.86 -1.94
N GLY A 74 -14.28 4.80 -1.00
CA GLY A 74 -15.33 5.16 -0.03
C GLY A 74 -15.20 4.54 1.36
N GLY A 75 -14.12 3.81 1.63
CA GLY A 75 -13.79 3.31 2.96
C GLY A 75 -13.40 4.44 3.91
N LYS A 76 -13.67 4.27 5.20
CA LYS A 76 -13.31 5.24 6.23
C LYS A 76 -11.91 4.95 6.77
N VAL A 77 -11.13 6.02 6.93
CA VAL A 77 -9.84 5.99 7.62
C VAL A 77 -10.02 6.58 9.01
N ILE A 78 -9.72 5.78 10.03
CA ILE A 78 -9.96 6.10 11.43
C ILE A 78 -8.66 6.01 12.23
N LYS A 79 -8.66 6.53 13.45
CA LYS A 79 -7.55 6.35 14.38
C LYS A 79 -7.40 4.87 14.75
N ALA A 80 -6.17 4.38 14.71
CA ALA A 80 -5.85 3.05 15.21
C ALA A 80 -6.09 2.98 16.74
N PRO A 81 -6.44 1.79 17.30
CA PRO A 81 -6.56 1.60 18.74
C PRO A 81 -5.28 1.97 19.50
N GLU A 82 -4.14 1.77 18.87
CA GLU A 82 -2.81 2.13 19.37
C GLU A 82 -1.99 2.86 18.32
N ILE A 83 -1.07 3.71 18.76
CA ILE A 83 -0.09 4.37 17.90
C ILE A 83 1.14 3.45 17.78
N PHE A 84 1.52 3.16 16.53
CA PHE A 84 2.69 2.32 16.24
C PHE A 84 3.82 3.17 15.66
N HIS A 85 5.01 3.03 16.26
CA HIS A 85 6.21 3.72 15.80
C HIS A 85 7.39 2.75 15.86
N GLY A 86 7.70 2.10 14.74
CA GLY A 86 8.80 1.14 14.63
C GLY A 86 8.57 -0.18 15.38
N LYS A 87 7.32 -0.56 15.63
CA LYS A 87 6.99 -1.82 16.31
C LYS A 87 6.80 -2.95 15.29
N LEU A 88 7.37 -4.11 15.60
CA LEU A 88 7.12 -5.35 14.89
C LEU A 88 5.71 -5.90 15.23
N SER A 89 5.05 -6.44 14.24
CA SER A 89 3.77 -7.14 14.40
C SER A 89 3.71 -8.31 13.42
N GLU A 90 3.04 -9.39 13.81
CA GLU A 90 2.81 -10.50 12.89
C GLU A 90 1.53 -10.26 12.08
N ILE A 91 1.59 -10.55 10.79
CA ILE A 91 0.45 -10.54 9.87
C ILE A 91 0.14 -11.96 9.39
N ALA A 92 -1.16 -12.21 9.18
CA ALA A 92 -1.64 -13.37 8.45
C ALA A 92 -2.15 -12.91 7.07
N HIS A 93 -1.78 -13.59 6.00
CA HIS A 93 -2.10 -13.21 4.63
C HIS A 93 -2.57 -14.38 3.77
N ASN A 94 -3.05 -14.09 2.56
CA ASN A 94 -3.69 -15.06 1.67
C ASN A 94 -2.72 -15.92 0.81
N ASN A 95 -1.41 -15.71 0.93
CA ASN A 95 -0.34 -16.37 0.14
C ASN A 95 -0.44 -16.14 -1.39
N LYS A 96 -1.12 -15.09 -1.85
CA LYS A 96 -1.34 -14.79 -3.28
C LYS A 96 -0.87 -13.37 -3.64
N GLY A 97 -0.71 -13.11 -4.93
CA GLY A 97 -0.35 -11.80 -5.45
C GLY A 97 0.92 -11.25 -4.79
N LEU A 98 0.80 -10.12 -4.08
CA LEU A 98 1.92 -9.52 -3.35
C LEU A 98 2.61 -10.49 -2.37
N PHE A 99 1.87 -11.44 -1.80
CA PHE A 99 2.35 -12.37 -0.78
C PHE A 99 2.77 -13.74 -1.31
N GLN A 100 2.86 -13.91 -2.62
CA GLN A 100 3.28 -15.17 -3.21
C GLN A 100 4.73 -15.52 -2.82
N GLY A 101 4.91 -16.71 -2.23
CA GLY A 101 6.20 -17.21 -1.79
C GLY A 101 6.79 -16.46 -0.59
N ILE A 102 5.93 -15.83 0.23
CA ILE A 102 6.25 -15.22 1.52
C ILE A 102 5.69 -16.13 2.63
N ASP A 103 6.47 -16.32 3.69
CA ASP A 103 6.06 -17.14 4.82
C ASP A 103 4.83 -16.55 5.53
N ASN A 104 3.96 -17.42 6.05
CA ASN A 104 2.72 -17.01 6.72
C ASN A 104 2.59 -17.76 8.07
N PRO A 105 2.62 -17.08 9.23
CA PRO A 105 2.64 -15.62 9.40
C PRO A 105 4.00 -14.97 9.10
N SER A 106 3.99 -13.65 8.86
CA SER A 106 5.20 -12.86 8.62
C SER A 106 5.27 -11.63 9.53
N SER A 107 6.49 -11.24 9.94
CA SER A 107 6.72 -10.02 10.73
C SER A 107 6.89 -8.80 9.85
N VAL A 108 6.22 -7.71 10.23
CA VAL A 108 6.26 -6.40 9.55
C VAL A 108 6.50 -5.27 10.52
N VAL A 109 7.10 -4.18 10.02
CA VAL A 109 7.27 -2.95 10.79
C VAL A 109 6.11 -1.99 10.53
N ARG A 110 5.58 -1.40 11.61
CA ARG A 110 4.46 -0.47 11.59
C ARG A 110 4.87 0.92 12.08
N TYR A 111 4.44 1.96 11.32
CA TYR A 111 4.65 3.38 11.66
C TYR A 111 3.36 4.16 11.39
N HIS A 112 2.23 3.75 11.94
CA HIS A 112 0.96 4.41 11.64
C HIS A 112 0.08 4.59 12.87
N SER A 113 -0.69 5.67 12.86
CA SER A 113 -1.73 6.01 13.83
C SER A 113 -3.14 5.95 13.23
N LEU A 114 -3.24 5.71 11.91
CA LEU A 114 -4.49 5.57 11.19
C LEU A 114 -4.58 4.19 10.55
N ILE A 115 -5.81 3.71 10.39
CA ILE A 115 -6.15 2.44 9.72
C ILE A 115 -7.41 2.59 8.89
N ILE A 116 -7.61 1.71 7.92
CA ILE A 116 -8.92 1.56 7.25
C ILE A 116 -9.86 0.82 8.20
N GLU A 117 -11.03 1.40 8.46
CA GLU A 117 -12.09 0.77 9.25
C GLU A 117 -12.65 -0.44 8.50
N LYS A 118 -12.50 -1.64 9.07
CA LYS A 118 -12.89 -2.90 8.41
C LYS A 118 -14.35 -2.95 8.00
N ASN A 119 -15.26 -2.45 8.85
CA ASN A 119 -16.70 -2.47 8.60
C ASN A 119 -17.14 -1.47 7.50
N SER A 120 -16.26 -0.56 7.11
CA SER A 120 -16.52 0.40 6.02
C SER A 120 -15.79 0.04 4.73
N LEU A 121 -15.08 -1.11 4.70
CA LEU A 121 -14.35 -1.50 3.49
C LEU A 121 -15.32 -1.73 2.34
N PRO A 122 -15.14 -1.04 1.20
CA PRO A 122 -16.04 -1.19 0.05
C PRO A 122 -15.95 -2.59 -0.58
N ASP A 123 -17.04 -3.02 -1.21
CA ASP A 123 -17.14 -4.34 -1.83
C ASP A 123 -16.15 -4.58 -2.99
N GLU A 124 -15.65 -3.51 -3.61
CA GLU A 124 -14.64 -3.56 -4.67
C GLU A 124 -13.25 -3.97 -4.16
N LEU A 125 -13.02 -3.80 -2.86
CA LEU A 125 -11.75 -4.15 -2.21
C LEU A 125 -11.88 -5.47 -1.45
N GLU A 126 -10.82 -6.25 -1.46
CA GLU A 126 -10.69 -7.43 -0.61
C GLU A 126 -9.49 -7.31 0.33
N ILE A 127 -9.64 -7.87 1.53
CA ILE A 127 -8.56 -7.94 2.51
C ILE A 127 -7.65 -9.10 2.15
N THR A 128 -6.37 -8.82 1.95
CA THR A 128 -5.34 -9.82 1.64
C THR A 128 -4.42 -10.12 2.80
N ALA A 129 -4.37 -9.24 3.81
CA ALA A 129 -3.70 -9.50 5.09
C ALA A 129 -4.35 -8.73 6.25
N THR A 130 -4.29 -9.31 7.44
CA THR A 130 -4.69 -8.69 8.72
C THR A 130 -3.59 -8.86 9.75
N LEU A 131 -3.66 -8.15 10.89
CA LEU A 131 -2.88 -8.57 12.05
C LEU A 131 -3.28 -9.99 12.45
N ARG A 132 -2.30 -10.77 12.91
CA ARG A 132 -2.53 -12.13 13.38
C ARG A 132 -3.37 -12.15 14.66
N ASP A 133 -3.09 -11.24 15.58
CA ASP A 133 -3.74 -11.18 16.89
C ASP A 133 -5.02 -10.33 16.90
N ASP A 134 -5.25 -9.52 15.86
CA ASP A 134 -6.48 -8.75 15.68
C ASP A 134 -6.89 -8.67 14.20
N MET A 135 -7.75 -9.56 13.76
CA MET A 135 -8.25 -9.62 12.39
C MET A 135 -9.11 -8.41 11.98
N ASN A 136 -9.41 -7.48 12.91
CA ASN A 136 -10.08 -6.22 12.56
C ASN A 136 -9.11 -5.17 12.02
N ILE A 137 -7.83 -5.34 12.25
CA ILE A 137 -6.79 -4.45 11.72
C ILE A 137 -6.34 -4.94 10.36
N ILE A 138 -6.77 -4.22 9.32
CA ILE A 138 -6.40 -4.51 7.93
C ILE A 138 -4.94 -4.13 7.71
N MET A 139 -4.15 -5.06 7.19
CA MET A 139 -2.73 -4.87 6.90
C MET A 139 -2.40 -4.88 5.41
N ALA A 140 -3.27 -5.46 4.59
CA ALA A 140 -3.20 -5.33 3.14
C ALA A 140 -4.57 -5.51 2.49
N ILE A 141 -4.74 -4.84 1.36
CA ILE A 141 -5.92 -4.90 0.50
C ILE A 141 -5.51 -5.02 -0.96
N GLN A 142 -6.43 -5.53 -1.79
CA GLN A 142 -6.35 -5.40 -3.23
C GLN A 142 -7.74 -5.11 -3.82
N HIS A 143 -7.76 -4.46 -4.97
CA HIS A 143 -9.00 -4.29 -5.73
C HIS A 143 -9.32 -5.57 -6.51
N LYS A 144 -10.57 -6.01 -6.49
CA LYS A 144 -11.00 -7.29 -7.08
C LYS A 144 -10.81 -7.36 -8.60
N ASN A 145 -10.97 -6.24 -9.30
CA ASN A 145 -11.02 -6.18 -10.78
C ASN A 145 -9.95 -5.27 -11.41
N ARG A 146 -9.18 -4.53 -10.60
CA ARG A 146 -8.13 -3.62 -11.08
C ARG A 146 -6.80 -3.99 -10.41
N PRO A 147 -5.66 -3.78 -11.05
CA PRO A 147 -4.35 -4.10 -10.48
C PRO A 147 -3.91 -3.04 -9.45
N ILE A 148 -4.73 -2.86 -8.40
CA ILE A 148 -4.49 -1.90 -7.31
C ILE A 148 -4.31 -2.68 -6.02
N TYR A 149 -3.19 -2.45 -5.37
CA TYR A 149 -2.73 -3.15 -4.18
C TYR A 149 -2.35 -2.15 -3.09
N GLY A 150 -2.58 -2.50 -1.83
CA GLY A 150 -2.20 -1.65 -0.71
C GLY A 150 -1.67 -2.45 0.47
N VAL A 151 -0.60 -1.95 1.09
CA VAL A 151 -0.04 -2.49 2.33
C VAL A 151 0.07 -1.38 3.39
N GLN A 152 -0.41 -1.66 4.61
CA GLN A 152 -0.38 -0.70 5.72
C GLN A 152 0.99 -0.60 6.37
N PHE A 153 1.78 -1.67 6.32
CA PHE A 153 3.13 -1.73 6.84
C PHE A 153 4.17 -1.18 5.85
N HIS A 154 5.42 -1.12 6.28
CA HIS A 154 6.54 -0.58 5.52
C HIS A 154 7.42 -1.71 4.95
N PRO A 155 7.22 -2.11 3.69
CA PRO A 155 8.06 -3.14 3.05
C PRO A 155 9.51 -2.70 2.86
N GLU A 156 9.78 -1.39 2.85
CA GLU A 156 11.12 -0.83 2.75
C GLU A 156 11.91 -0.86 4.06
N SER A 157 11.26 -1.18 5.18
CA SER A 157 11.94 -1.27 6.47
C SER A 157 12.82 -2.52 6.51
N ILE A 158 14.04 -2.37 7.07
CA ILE A 158 15.01 -3.47 7.19
C ILE A 158 14.48 -4.66 8.00
N ASP A 159 13.61 -4.39 8.97
CA ASP A 159 13.02 -5.42 9.82
C ASP A 159 11.76 -6.07 9.20
N THR A 160 11.32 -5.63 8.01
CA THR A 160 10.37 -6.34 7.16
C THR A 160 11.15 -7.22 6.18
N SER A 161 11.64 -8.36 6.65
CA SER A 161 12.64 -9.18 5.95
C SER A 161 12.23 -9.62 4.54
N PHE A 162 10.93 -9.77 4.28
CA PHE A 162 10.37 -10.14 2.98
C PHE A 162 10.03 -8.94 2.10
N GLY A 163 10.28 -7.71 2.55
CA GLY A 163 9.83 -6.49 1.88
C GLY A 163 10.33 -6.38 0.43
N LYS A 164 11.58 -6.75 0.17
CA LYS A 164 12.12 -6.80 -1.20
C LYS A 164 11.38 -7.82 -2.07
N LYS A 165 11.05 -9.00 -1.53
CA LYS A 165 10.29 -10.03 -2.23
C LYS A 165 8.87 -9.54 -2.57
N LEU A 166 8.22 -8.82 -1.66
CA LEU A 166 6.91 -8.22 -1.90
C LEU A 166 6.95 -7.19 -3.03
N ILE A 167 7.98 -6.33 -3.06
CA ILE A 167 8.19 -5.38 -4.17
C ILE A 167 8.45 -6.11 -5.48
N GLN A 168 9.28 -7.16 -5.49
CA GLN A 168 9.49 -8.00 -6.68
C GLN A 168 8.18 -8.62 -7.18
N ASN A 169 7.35 -9.16 -6.27
CA ASN A 169 6.05 -9.70 -6.65
C ASN A 169 5.18 -8.61 -7.31
N PHE A 170 5.12 -7.39 -6.74
CA PHE A 170 4.39 -6.27 -7.36
C PHE A 170 4.91 -5.93 -8.76
N LEU A 171 6.23 -5.92 -8.95
CA LEU A 171 6.85 -5.61 -10.24
C LEU A 171 6.57 -6.67 -11.31
N THR A 172 6.18 -7.87 -10.93
CA THR A 172 5.82 -8.96 -11.86
C THR A 172 4.31 -9.13 -12.09
N LEU A 173 3.47 -8.45 -11.29
CA LEU A 173 2.02 -8.41 -11.49
C LEU A 173 1.66 -7.38 -12.56
#